data_3f4bc8f113bdfdb7263333079266629f
#
_entry.id   3f4bc8f113bdfdb7263333079266629f
#
_cell.length_a   1.000
_cell.length_b   1.000
_cell.length_c   1.000
_cell.angle_alpha   90.00
_cell.angle_beta   90.00
_cell.angle_gamma   90.00
#
_symmetry.space_group_name_H-M   'P 1'
#
loop_
_entity.id
_entity.type
_entity.pdbx_description
1 polymer ?
#
loop_
_entity_poly.entity_id
_entity_poly.type
_entity_poly.pdbx_seq_one_letter_code
_entity_poly.pdbx_strand_id
1 'polypeptide(L)'
;TLLGELPRWFHGVAFALIKGAKPDLVIQKLCELGVDLAIPFTAERSIIRWDAARSAAAVERWRRIAREAALQCRRARALEVAPVTTFAAVVGCPGTVVAEPSAPAGADVARGLMEQSREDAIVVVGPEGGLSPHERSLATRLPQMSLGPHVLRSETAAIVAGAVLTGARWARWQSSDQGK
;
A
#
# COMPACT_ATOMS: atom_id res chain seq x y z
N THR A 1 -15.20 -8.78 3.95
CA THR A 1 -14.32 -8.35 2.85
C THR A 1 -13.19 -7.50 3.41
N LEU A 2 -11.94 -7.63 2.88
CA LEU A 2 -10.78 -6.81 3.24
C LEU A 2 -11.01 -5.30 3.05
N LEU A 3 -11.96 -4.93 2.22
CA LEU A 3 -12.19 -3.58 1.77
C LEU A 3 -13.34 -2.84 2.49
N GLY A 4 -14.02 -3.45 3.45
CA GLY A 4 -15.02 -2.85 4.34
C GLY A 4 -15.78 -1.65 3.76
N GLU A 5 -16.08 -0.65 4.58
CA GLU A 5 -16.71 0.62 4.21
C GLU A 5 -15.66 1.67 3.78
N LEU A 6 -14.81 1.35 2.79
CA LEU A 6 -13.87 2.32 2.25
C LEU A 6 -14.61 3.43 1.45
N PRO A 7 -14.00 4.62 1.32
CA PRO A 7 -14.52 5.64 0.42
C PRO A 7 -14.66 5.06 -1.00
N ARG A 8 -15.61 5.61 -1.77
CA ARG A 8 -15.91 5.18 -3.14
C ARG A 8 -14.65 5.06 -4.02
N TRP A 9 -13.57 5.75 -3.64
CA TRP A 9 -12.27 5.77 -4.30
C TRP A 9 -11.17 5.81 -3.26
N PHE A 10 -10.35 4.79 -3.22
CA PHE A 10 -9.32 4.69 -2.21
C PHE A 10 -7.96 4.31 -2.81
N HIS A 11 -6.91 4.80 -2.19
CA HIS A 11 -5.55 4.39 -2.45
C HIS A 11 -5.00 3.59 -1.28
N GLY A 12 -4.62 2.36 -1.59
CA GLY A 12 -4.09 1.43 -0.61
C GLY A 12 -2.63 1.08 -0.86
N VAL A 13 -1.91 0.80 0.22
CA VAL A 13 -0.58 0.18 0.16
C VAL A 13 -0.61 -1.11 0.97
N ALA A 14 -0.35 -2.22 0.29
CA ALA A 14 -0.13 -3.50 0.94
C ALA A 14 1.37 -3.74 1.09
N PHE A 15 1.82 -4.11 2.27
CA PHE A 15 3.24 -4.35 2.55
C PHE A 15 3.44 -5.65 3.34
N ALA A 16 4.49 -6.39 2.98
CA ALA A 16 4.88 -7.56 3.73
C ALA A 16 5.32 -7.18 5.15
N LEU A 17 5.03 -8.01 6.14
CA LEU A 17 5.45 -7.78 7.52
C LEU A 17 6.97 -7.62 7.62
N ILE A 18 7.42 -6.52 8.20
CA ILE A 18 8.81 -6.12 8.37
C ILE A 18 9.20 -6.22 9.84
N LYS A 19 10.48 -6.53 10.15
CA LYS A 19 10.97 -6.63 11.53
C LYS A 19 11.04 -5.29 12.26
N GLY A 20 10.90 -5.34 13.57
CA GLY A 20 11.12 -4.22 14.49
C GLY A 20 10.02 -3.16 14.41
N ALA A 21 10.39 -1.90 14.63
CA ALA A 21 9.49 -0.75 14.60
C ALA A 21 9.26 -0.16 13.19
N LYS A 22 9.81 -0.77 12.15
CA LYS A 22 9.66 -0.29 10.77
C LYS A 22 8.21 -0.20 10.29
N PRO A 23 7.30 -1.14 10.62
CA PRO A 23 5.88 -0.99 10.27
C PRO A 23 5.23 0.24 10.88
N ASP A 24 5.64 0.66 12.07
CA ASP A 24 5.12 1.86 12.72
C ASP A 24 5.43 3.11 11.89
N LEU A 25 6.67 3.21 11.39
CA LEU A 25 7.10 4.28 10.49
C LEU A 25 6.29 4.25 9.18
N VAL A 26 6.10 3.07 8.60
CA VAL A 26 5.29 2.91 7.37
C VAL A 26 3.88 3.45 7.59
N ILE A 27 3.19 3.00 8.64
CA ILE A 27 1.83 3.45 8.98
C ILE A 27 1.76 4.97 9.18
N GLN A 28 2.70 5.53 9.94
CA GLN A 28 2.79 6.97 10.16
C GLN A 28 2.91 7.73 8.83
N LYS A 29 3.87 7.33 7.98
CA LYS A 29 4.13 8.03 6.71
C LYS A 29 3.04 7.83 5.67
N LEU A 30 2.43 6.65 5.58
CA LEU A 30 1.27 6.45 4.72
C LEU A 30 0.09 7.35 5.12
N CYS A 31 -0.13 7.53 6.43
CA CYS A 31 -1.13 8.47 6.92
C CYS A 31 -0.79 9.92 6.52
N GLU A 32 0.42 10.38 6.76
CA GLU A 32 0.87 11.74 6.40
C GLU A 32 0.77 12.01 4.89
N LEU A 33 1.10 11.01 4.06
CA LEU A 33 1.01 11.10 2.59
C LEU A 33 -0.41 11.13 2.05
N GLY A 34 -1.42 10.77 2.84
CA GLY A 34 -2.80 10.81 2.37
C GLY A 34 -3.31 9.46 1.83
N VAL A 35 -2.61 8.36 2.06
CA VAL A 35 -3.09 7.00 1.74
C VAL A 35 -4.31 6.67 2.59
N ASP A 36 -5.27 5.94 2.03
CA ASP A 36 -6.55 5.65 2.69
C ASP A 36 -6.53 4.30 3.42
N LEU A 37 -5.78 3.31 2.89
CA LEU A 37 -5.75 1.95 3.41
C LEU A 37 -4.33 1.39 3.47
N ALA A 38 -3.95 0.82 4.61
CA ALA A 38 -2.75 0.01 4.78
C ALA A 38 -3.13 -1.46 4.99
N ILE A 39 -2.55 -2.38 4.22
CA ILE A 39 -2.83 -3.82 4.29
C ILE A 39 -1.54 -4.55 4.63
N PRO A 40 -1.25 -4.82 5.91
CA PRO A 40 -0.12 -5.66 6.27
C PRO A 40 -0.41 -7.12 5.89
N PHE A 41 0.57 -7.79 5.27
CA PHE A 41 0.40 -9.18 4.90
C PHE A 41 1.61 -10.06 5.23
N THR A 42 1.36 -11.37 5.37
CA THR A 42 2.41 -12.37 5.48
C THR A 42 2.79 -12.88 4.10
N ALA A 43 4.10 -12.87 3.78
CA ALA A 43 4.65 -13.47 2.58
C ALA A 43 5.37 -14.79 2.92
N GLU A 44 5.45 -15.70 1.97
CA GLU A 44 6.09 -17.02 2.18
C GLU A 44 7.57 -16.90 2.60
N ARG A 45 8.28 -15.93 2.01
CA ARG A 45 9.68 -15.63 2.33
C ARG A 45 9.87 -14.63 3.46
N SER A 46 8.77 -14.22 4.11
CA SER A 46 8.89 -13.39 5.31
C SER A 46 9.47 -14.21 6.47
N ILE A 47 10.48 -13.63 7.13
CA ILE A 47 11.07 -14.22 8.33
C ILE A 47 10.10 -14.13 9.52
N ILE A 48 9.11 -13.26 9.42
CA ILE A 48 8.16 -12.99 10.50
C ILE A 48 6.98 -13.96 10.40
N ARG A 49 6.76 -14.66 11.50
CA ARG A 49 5.60 -15.52 11.73
C ARG A 49 4.94 -15.04 13.01
N TRP A 50 3.78 -14.43 12.90
CA TRP A 50 2.98 -14.01 14.04
C TRP A 50 1.76 -14.91 14.19
N ASP A 51 1.41 -15.21 15.43
CA ASP A 51 0.12 -15.79 15.75
C ASP A 51 -1.00 -14.74 15.64
N ALA A 52 -2.24 -15.20 15.78
CA ALA A 52 -3.41 -14.33 15.67
C ALA A 52 -3.43 -13.23 16.75
N ALA A 53 -3.03 -13.54 17.98
CA ALA A 53 -3.04 -12.58 19.09
C ALA A 53 -2.03 -11.46 18.86
N ARG A 54 -0.81 -11.81 18.45
CA ARG A 54 0.25 -10.84 18.12
C ARG A 54 -0.12 -9.98 16.91
N SER A 55 -0.73 -10.59 15.89
CA SER A 55 -1.22 -9.87 14.71
C SER A 55 -2.29 -8.84 15.09
N ALA A 56 -3.27 -9.22 15.91
CA ALA A 56 -4.32 -8.33 16.38
C ALA A 56 -3.76 -7.17 17.22
N ALA A 57 -2.86 -7.46 18.16
CA ALA A 57 -2.22 -6.43 18.99
C ALA A 57 -1.41 -5.43 18.15
N ALA A 58 -0.71 -5.90 17.11
CA ALA A 58 0.03 -5.03 16.20
C ALA A 58 -0.91 -4.12 15.39
N VAL A 59 -2.02 -4.65 14.87
CA VAL A 59 -3.02 -3.85 14.14
C VAL A 59 -3.62 -2.77 15.03
N GLU A 60 -3.98 -3.07 16.26
CA GLU A 60 -4.50 -2.06 17.20
C GLU A 60 -3.48 -0.97 17.52
N ARG A 61 -2.20 -1.33 17.66
CA ARG A 61 -1.11 -0.37 17.81
C ARG A 61 -0.99 0.53 16.57
N TRP A 62 -1.03 -0.03 15.37
CA TRP A 62 -0.94 0.72 14.12
C TRP A 62 -2.15 1.64 13.90
N ARG A 63 -3.35 1.21 14.26
CA ARG A 63 -4.54 2.07 14.24
C ARG A 63 -4.40 3.27 15.16
N ARG A 64 -3.77 3.11 16.34
CA ARG A 64 -3.45 4.23 17.22
C ARG A 64 -2.46 5.18 16.58
N ILE A 65 -1.35 4.66 16.01
CA ILE A 65 -0.35 5.47 15.29
C ILE A 65 -0.99 6.24 14.13
N ALA A 66 -1.87 5.60 13.36
CA ALA A 66 -2.59 6.24 12.28
C ALA A 66 -3.48 7.41 12.76
N ARG A 67 -4.17 7.24 13.89
CA ARG A 67 -4.98 8.33 14.48
C ARG A 67 -4.11 9.50 14.95
N GLU A 68 -3.00 9.21 15.62
CA GLU A 68 -2.05 10.24 16.09
C GLU A 68 -1.43 10.99 14.90
N ALA A 69 -1.02 10.29 13.85
CA ALA A 69 -0.50 10.89 12.63
C ALA A 69 -1.55 11.75 11.91
N ALA A 70 -2.81 11.29 11.84
CA ALA A 70 -3.90 12.05 11.23
C ALA A 70 -4.16 13.38 11.96
N LEU A 71 -4.14 13.37 13.28
CA LEU A 71 -4.26 14.60 14.09
C LEU A 71 -3.11 15.56 13.81
N GLN A 72 -1.88 15.06 13.78
CA GLN A 72 -0.68 15.86 13.54
C GLN A 72 -0.69 16.50 12.14
N CYS A 73 -1.02 15.74 11.09
CA CYS A 73 -1.07 16.24 9.71
C CYS A 73 -2.43 16.84 9.31
N ARG A 74 -3.36 17.01 10.27
CA ARG A 74 -4.68 17.64 10.09
C ARG A 74 -5.56 16.96 9.04
N ARG A 75 -5.48 15.64 8.91
CA ARG A 75 -6.38 14.89 8.04
C ARG A 75 -7.75 14.74 8.69
N ALA A 76 -8.79 14.91 7.89
CA ALA A 76 -10.17 14.66 8.32
C ALA A 76 -10.48 13.18 8.57
N ARG A 77 -9.73 12.27 7.90
CA ARG A 77 -9.86 10.81 8.05
C ARG A 77 -8.49 10.21 8.32
N ALA A 78 -8.41 9.34 9.32
CA ALA A 78 -7.21 8.56 9.57
C ALA A 78 -7.03 7.48 8.48
N LEU A 79 -5.77 7.05 8.30
CA LEU A 79 -5.45 5.85 7.52
C LEU A 79 -6.17 4.64 8.16
N GLU A 80 -6.91 3.90 7.36
CA GLU A 80 -7.46 2.62 7.78
C GLU A 80 -6.35 1.55 7.78
N VAL A 81 -6.31 0.71 8.81
CA VAL A 81 -5.37 -0.40 8.89
C VAL A 81 -6.15 -1.70 8.92
N ALA A 82 -6.03 -2.47 7.84
CA ALA A 82 -6.65 -3.78 7.71
C ALA A 82 -6.02 -4.80 8.67
N PRO A 83 -6.74 -5.87 9.03
CA PRO A 83 -6.13 -7.02 9.69
C PRO A 83 -4.98 -7.60 8.87
N VAL A 84 -3.99 -8.21 9.55
CA VAL A 84 -2.92 -8.94 8.86
C VAL A 84 -3.55 -10.06 8.02
N THR A 85 -3.17 -10.11 6.75
CA THR A 85 -3.73 -11.08 5.80
C THR A 85 -2.64 -11.87 5.06
N THR A 86 -2.99 -12.59 4.00
CA THR A 86 -2.04 -13.32 3.14
C THR A 86 -1.80 -12.56 1.85
N PHE A 87 -0.65 -12.81 1.19
CA PHE A 87 -0.38 -12.28 -0.15
C PHE A 87 -1.49 -12.64 -1.15
N ALA A 88 -1.97 -13.89 -1.13
CA ALA A 88 -3.04 -14.34 -2.02
C ALA A 88 -4.34 -13.53 -1.87
N ALA A 89 -4.70 -13.15 -0.63
CA ALA A 89 -5.88 -12.33 -0.39
C ALA A 89 -5.71 -10.91 -0.93
N VAL A 90 -4.50 -10.34 -0.84
CA VAL A 90 -4.20 -9.00 -1.37
C VAL A 90 -4.28 -8.96 -2.89
N VAL A 91 -3.64 -9.92 -3.58
CA VAL A 91 -3.64 -9.94 -5.06
C VAL A 91 -5.01 -10.27 -5.65
N GLY A 92 -5.92 -10.80 -4.85
CA GLY A 92 -7.32 -10.99 -5.21
C GLY A 92 -8.17 -9.70 -5.15
N CYS A 93 -7.65 -8.60 -4.61
CA CYS A 93 -8.38 -7.34 -4.54
C CYS A 93 -8.37 -6.62 -5.91
N PRO A 94 -9.49 -6.02 -6.32
CA PRO A 94 -9.51 -5.17 -7.51
C PRO A 94 -8.53 -4.00 -7.42
N GLY A 95 -7.98 -3.57 -8.55
CA GLY A 95 -7.06 -2.43 -8.59
C GLY A 95 -5.65 -2.70 -8.05
N THR A 96 -5.30 -3.97 -7.79
CA THR A 96 -3.99 -4.33 -7.27
C THR A 96 -2.90 -4.23 -8.35
N VAL A 97 -1.78 -3.60 -7.97
CA VAL A 97 -0.55 -3.44 -8.76
C VAL A 97 0.63 -3.92 -7.93
N VAL A 98 1.55 -4.66 -8.52
CA VAL A 98 2.72 -5.19 -7.80
C VAL A 98 3.93 -4.30 -8.02
N ALA A 99 4.59 -3.89 -6.94
CA ALA A 99 5.85 -3.19 -7.01
C ALA A 99 6.96 -4.17 -7.43
N GLU A 100 7.57 -3.92 -8.61
CA GLU A 100 8.62 -4.75 -9.19
C GLU A 100 9.71 -3.83 -9.79
N PRO A 101 10.98 -3.96 -9.39
CA PRO A 101 12.04 -3.03 -9.81
C PRO A 101 12.25 -2.94 -11.32
N SER A 102 11.99 -4.03 -12.06
CA SER A 102 12.16 -4.10 -13.52
C SER A 102 10.95 -3.60 -14.32
N ALA A 103 9.88 -3.21 -13.65
CA ALA A 103 8.64 -2.76 -14.29
C ALA A 103 8.74 -1.31 -14.81
N PRO A 104 7.75 -0.85 -15.62
CA PRO A 104 7.63 0.56 -16.01
C PRO A 104 7.55 1.51 -14.83
N ALA A 105 7.92 2.76 -15.02
CA ALA A 105 7.94 3.78 -13.98
C ALA A 105 6.57 3.93 -13.29
N GLY A 106 6.57 3.93 -11.96
CA GLY A 106 5.36 3.93 -11.16
C GLY A 106 4.46 5.14 -11.37
N ALA A 107 5.03 6.31 -11.65
CA ALA A 107 4.26 7.51 -11.94
C ALA A 107 3.39 7.36 -13.21
N ASP A 108 3.91 6.71 -14.25
CA ASP A 108 3.16 6.48 -15.49
C ASP A 108 2.08 5.42 -15.32
N VAL A 109 2.38 4.34 -14.59
CA VAL A 109 1.40 3.29 -14.27
C VAL A 109 0.28 3.87 -13.40
N ALA A 110 0.61 4.63 -12.36
CA ALA A 110 -0.40 5.25 -11.50
C ALA A 110 -1.29 6.24 -12.27
N ARG A 111 -0.70 7.04 -13.18
CA ARG A 111 -1.47 7.93 -14.06
C ARG A 111 -2.43 7.15 -14.95
N GLY A 112 -1.96 6.09 -15.62
CA GLY A 112 -2.80 5.26 -16.47
C GLY A 112 -3.95 4.57 -15.73
N LEU A 113 -3.74 4.15 -14.48
CA LEU A 113 -4.82 3.61 -13.63
C LEU A 113 -5.89 4.68 -13.35
N MET A 114 -5.49 5.91 -13.08
CA MET A 114 -6.42 7.03 -12.85
C MET A 114 -7.21 7.40 -14.11
N GLU A 115 -6.58 7.38 -15.28
CA GLU A 115 -7.21 7.72 -16.57
C GLU A 115 -8.25 6.67 -17.00
N GLN A 116 -8.05 5.39 -16.64
CA GLN A 116 -8.97 4.31 -16.95
C GLN A 116 -10.23 4.27 -16.05
N SER A 117 -10.51 5.35 -15.32
CA SER A 117 -11.60 5.43 -14.35
C SER A 117 -11.53 4.39 -13.22
N ARG A 118 -10.39 3.76 -13.05
CA ARG A 118 -10.09 2.92 -11.88
C ARG A 118 -9.56 3.82 -10.79
N GLU A 119 -10.46 4.24 -9.95
CA GLU A 119 -10.18 5.17 -8.87
C GLU A 119 -9.63 4.47 -7.63
N ASP A 120 -9.78 3.15 -7.57
CA ASP A 120 -9.20 2.29 -6.54
C ASP A 120 -7.88 1.72 -7.02
N ALA A 121 -6.82 1.90 -6.24
CA ALA A 121 -5.53 1.33 -6.51
C ALA A 121 -4.85 0.83 -5.22
N ILE A 122 -4.34 -0.39 -5.25
CA ILE A 122 -3.56 -0.99 -4.16
C ILE A 122 -2.19 -1.35 -4.71
N VAL A 123 -1.13 -0.71 -4.20
CA VAL A 123 0.24 -1.13 -4.53
C VAL A 123 0.73 -2.14 -3.50
N VAL A 124 1.18 -3.29 -3.99
CA VAL A 124 1.73 -4.38 -3.18
C VAL A 124 3.25 -4.32 -3.16
N VAL A 125 3.82 -4.22 -1.98
CA VAL A 125 5.27 -4.22 -1.73
C VAL A 125 5.67 -5.52 -1.05
N GLY A 126 6.49 -6.32 -1.71
CA GLY A 126 6.99 -7.60 -1.21
C GLY A 126 8.01 -7.46 -0.06
N PRO A 127 8.41 -8.58 0.55
CA PRO A 127 9.46 -8.62 1.57
C PRO A 127 10.84 -8.43 0.94
N GLU A 128 11.87 -8.17 1.77
CA GLU A 128 13.26 -8.03 1.33
C GLU A 128 13.80 -9.27 0.59
N GLY A 129 13.31 -10.46 0.93
CA GLY A 129 13.64 -11.72 0.24
C GLY A 129 12.91 -11.92 -1.10
N GLY A 130 12.11 -10.93 -1.53
CA GLY A 130 11.25 -11.00 -2.71
C GLY A 130 10.09 -11.98 -2.56
N LEU A 131 9.23 -12.00 -3.54
CA LEU A 131 8.11 -12.95 -3.61
C LEU A 131 8.62 -14.37 -3.96
N SER A 132 7.97 -15.39 -3.43
CA SER A 132 8.23 -16.78 -3.78
C SER A 132 7.82 -17.08 -5.23
N PRO A 133 8.25 -18.20 -5.84
CA PRO A 133 7.76 -18.62 -7.16
C PRO A 133 6.23 -18.78 -7.18
N HIS A 134 5.64 -19.32 -6.14
CA HIS A 134 4.19 -19.44 -6.01
C HIS A 134 3.50 -18.08 -5.93
N GLU A 135 3.97 -17.18 -5.09
CA GLU A 135 3.42 -15.81 -4.98
C GLU A 135 3.55 -15.05 -6.32
N ARG A 136 4.69 -15.19 -7.03
CA ARG A 136 4.85 -14.62 -8.37
C ARG A 136 3.84 -15.18 -9.37
N SER A 137 3.54 -16.48 -9.31
CA SER A 137 2.53 -17.08 -10.19
C SER A 137 1.14 -16.50 -9.95
N LEU A 138 0.77 -16.21 -8.70
CA LEU A 138 -0.49 -15.53 -8.36
C LEU A 138 -0.56 -14.10 -8.91
N ALA A 139 0.57 -13.43 -8.99
CA ALA A 139 0.66 -12.04 -9.43
C ALA A 139 0.92 -11.88 -10.95
N THR A 140 1.10 -12.96 -11.72
CA THR A 140 1.55 -12.94 -13.12
C THR A 140 0.69 -12.05 -14.03
N ARG A 141 -0.61 -11.95 -13.76
CA ARG A 141 -1.56 -11.18 -14.58
C ARG A 141 -1.82 -9.77 -14.06
N LEU A 142 -1.24 -9.43 -12.94
CA LEU A 142 -1.43 -8.09 -12.35
C LEU A 142 -0.51 -7.07 -13.01
N PRO A 143 -0.94 -5.83 -13.14
CA PRO A 143 -0.06 -4.73 -13.52
C PRO A 143 1.13 -4.64 -12.56
N GLN A 144 2.27 -4.24 -13.09
CA GLN A 144 3.49 -4.05 -12.31
C GLN A 144 3.98 -2.61 -12.45
N MET A 145 4.64 -2.11 -11.42
CA MET A 145 5.22 -0.78 -11.42
C MET A 145 6.57 -0.74 -10.70
N SER A 146 7.51 0.01 -11.24
CA SER A 146 8.76 0.34 -10.56
C SER A 146 8.58 1.56 -9.65
N LEU A 147 9.14 1.49 -8.45
CA LEU A 147 9.11 2.59 -7.48
C LEU A 147 10.36 3.49 -7.55
N GLY A 148 11.26 3.22 -8.48
CA GLY A 148 12.47 4.00 -8.68
C GLY A 148 13.61 3.19 -9.31
N PRO A 149 14.74 3.82 -9.64
CA PRO A 149 15.85 3.18 -10.36
C PRO A 149 16.69 2.24 -9.50
N HIS A 150 16.49 2.24 -8.18
CA HIS A 150 17.27 1.45 -7.23
C HIS A 150 16.39 0.49 -6.44
N VAL A 151 16.99 -0.59 -5.94
CA VAL A 151 16.33 -1.50 -4.99
C VAL A 151 16.13 -0.76 -3.68
N LEU A 152 14.87 -0.60 -3.28
CA LEU A 152 14.47 0.03 -2.03
C LEU A 152 14.33 -1.02 -0.92
N ARG A 153 14.57 -0.63 0.32
CA ARG A 153 14.15 -1.42 1.48
C ARG A 153 12.62 -1.47 1.54
N SER A 154 12.04 -2.53 2.09
CA SER A 154 10.58 -2.72 2.10
C SER A 154 9.82 -1.55 2.74
N GLU A 155 10.32 -0.99 3.85
CA GLU A 155 9.74 0.21 4.47
C GLU A 155 9.78 1.42 3.54
N THR A 156 10.90 1.64 2.86
CA THR A 156 11.06 2.73 1.90
C THR A 156 10.15 2.53 0.70
N ALA A 157 10.10 1.31 0.16
CA ALA A 157 9.24 0.98 -0.97
C ALA A 157 7.75 1.22 -0.66
N ALA A 158 7.28 0.84 0.54
CA ALA A 158 5.90 1.08 0.97
C ALA A 158 5.57 2.59 1.05
N ILE A 159 6.49 3.40 1.58
CA ILE A 159 6.32 4.86 1.66
C ILE A 159 6.31 5.49 0.27
N VAL A 160 7.25 5.09 -0.61
CA VAL A 160 7.32 5.57 -1.99
C VAL A 160 6.07 5.16 -2.79
N ALA A 161 5.57 3.94 -2.62
CA ALA A 161 4.31 3.51 -3.23
C ALA A 161 3.15 4.42 -2.84
N GLY A 162 3.04 4.78 -1.57
CA GLY A 162 2.07 5.75 -1.08
C GLY A 162 2.23 7.11 -1.74
N ALA A 163 3.46 7.63 -1.84
CA ALA A 163 3.73 8.92 -2.46
C ALA A 163 3.37 8.95 -3.95
N VAL A 164 3.68 7.88 -4.70
CA VAL A 164 3.33 7.74 -6.12
C VAL A 164 1.81 7.77 -6.32
N LEU A 165 1.06 6.97 -5.57
CA LEU A 165 -0.40 6.92 -5.66
C LEU A 165 -1.04 8.27 -5.33
N THR A 166 -0.66 8.86 -4.21
CA THR A 166 -1.27 10.12 -3.76
C THR A 166 -0.84 11.30 -4.62
N GLY A 167 0.37 11.29 -5.15
CA GLY A 167 0.84 12.28 -6.12
C GLY A 167 0.04 12.25 -7.44
N ALA A 168 -0.26 11.06 -7.96
CA ALA A 168 -1.09 10.91 -9.15
C ALA A 168 -2.53 11.41 -8.90
N ARG A 169 -3.12 11.09 -7.73
CA ARG A 169 -4.44 11.61 -7.32
C ARG A 169 -4.46 13.14 -7.23
N TRP A 170 -3.43 13.73 -6.63
CA TRP A 170 -3.30 15.17 -6.49
C TRP A 170 -3.21 15.89 -7.84
N ALA A 171 -2.39 15.36 -8.75
CA ALA A 171 -2.25 15.91 -10.10
C ALA A 171 -3.58 15.91 -10.87
N ARG A 172 -4.36 14.82 -10.77
CA ARG A 172 -5.68 14.72 -11.39
C ARG A 172 -6.67 15.73 -10.80
N TRP A 173 -6.69 15.88 -9.47
CA TRP A 173 -7.57 16.84 -8.81
C TRP A 173 -7.31 18.28 -9.28
N GLN A 174 -6.05 18.69 -9.36
CA GLN A 174 -5.67 20.01 -9.87
C GLN A 174 -6.13 20.25 -11.33
N SER A 175 -6.01 19.22 -12.18
CA SER A 175 -6.45 19.31 -13.58
C SER A 175 -7.96 19.46 -13.71
N SER A 176 -8.73 18.87 -12.81
CA SER A 176 -10.21 18.94 -12.80
C SER A 176 -10.74 20.29 -12.31
N ASP A 177 -9.99 21.00 -11.47
CA ASP A 177 -10.41 22.27 -10.87
C ASP A 177 -10.10 23.47 -11.78
N GLN A 178 -9.14 23.32 -12.71
CA GLN A 178 -8.80 24.36 -13.71
C GLN A 178 -9.75 24.39 -14.92
N GLY A 179 -10.65 23.44 -15.04
CA GLY A 179 -11.64 23.34 -16.14
C GLY A 179 -13.02 23.93 -15.81
N LYS A 180 -13.15 24.58 -14.66
CA LYS A 180 -14.37 25.33 -14.26
C LYS A 180 -14.08 26.82 -14.17
#